data_5cbb9b42f50a23e732fb99d72c23f4f5
#
_entry.id   5cbb9b42f50a23e732fb99d72c23f4f5
#
_cell.length_a   1.000
_cell.length_b   1.000
_cell.length_c   1.000
_cell.angle_alpha   90.00
_cell.angle_beta   90.00
_cell.angle_gamma   90.00
#
_symmetry.space_group_name_H-M   'P 1'
#
loop_
_entity.id
_entity.type
_entity.pdbx_description
1 polymer ?
#
loop_
_entity_poly.entity_id
_entity_poly.type
_entity_poly.pdbx_seq_one_letter_code
_entity_poly.pdbx_strand_id
1 'polypeptide(L)'
;MNKSYIPAGYKPTLDAYDTQRAIAYIKQTFQDEFAGALNLKRVSAPLFVTENSGLNDNLNGYERPVSFDVPAVGAEAQVVHSLAKWKRLALKRYHFTIGNGLYTDMNAIRRDEELDNIHSIYVDQWDWEKVITRENRNLDYLKLIVRAIVRAICNTNDRLHVRYPQLRTALDPEVSFITTQELEDLYPELSGDEREKAYVREHPTACIMQIGGKLRSGKPHGGRAPDYDDWQLNCDIFFWDPVLERALEISSMGIRVDEESLSRQLSLAGCDNRRELPFHKMLLNGELPLTIGGGIGQSRLCMLMMGCAHIGEVQASVWDEETVRLCAEAGVPLL
;
A
#
# COMPACT_ATOMS: atom_id res chain seq x y z
N MET A 1 24.15 -2.43 -4.41
CA MET A 1 24.15 -2.94 -5.81
C MET A 1 22.84 -2.55 -6.43
N ASN A 2 22.83 -1.99 -7.64
CA ASN A 2 21.61 -1.67 -8.35
C ASN A 2 20.78 -2.96 -8.56
N LYS A 3 19.49 -2.91 -8.19
CA LYS A 3 18.56 -4.04 -8.35
C LYS A 3 17.63 -3.83 -9.57
N SER A 4 17.75 -2.69 -10.27
CA SER A 4 16.96 -2.39 -11.47
C SER A 4 17.46 -3.18 -12.67
N TYR A 5 16.55 -3.62 -13.53
CA TYR A 5 16.84 -4.27 -14.81
C TYR A 5 15.74 -3.94 -15.81
N ILE A 6 16.07 -3.98 -17.10
CA ILE A 6 15.08 -3.86 -18.16
C ILE A 6 14.97 -5.19 -18.90
N PRO A 7 13.77 -5.79 -18.98
CA PRO A 7 13.58 -7.05 -19.70
C PRO A 7 14.01 -6.97 -21.16
N ALA A 8 14.62 -8.04 -21.66
CA ALA A 8 15.09 -8.09 -23.04
C ALA A 8 13.95 -7.85 -24.05
N GLY A 9 14.13 -6.89 -24.95
CA GLY A 9 13.12 -6.54 -25.94
C GLY A 9 11.99 -5.65 -25.44
N TYR A 10 12.00 -5.26 -24.16
CA TYR A 10 11.02 -4.29 -23.64
C TYR A 10 11.13 -2.96 -24.38
N LYS A 11 9.98 -2.36 -24.67
CA LYS A 11 9.85 -1.01 -25.20
C LYS A 11 8.61 -0.35 -24.59
N PRO A 12 8.71 0.92 -24.15
CA PRO A 12 7.55 1.68 -23.71
C PRO A 12 6.48 1.73 -24.80
N THR A 13 5.23 1.48 -24.42
CA THR A 13 4.09 1.47 -25.37
C THR A 13 3.62 2.87 -25.70
N LEU A 14 3.74 3.82 -24.77
CA LEU A 14 3.38 5.22 -24.92
C LEU A 14 4.64 6.11 -24.94
N ASP A 15 4.58 7.21 -25.66
CA ASP A 15 5.58 8.26 -25.50
C ASP A 15 5.38 9.04 -24.19
N ALA A 16 6.33 9.91 -23.83
CA ALA A 16 6.30 10.65 -22.56
C ALA A 16 5.04 11.53 -22.40
N TYR A 17 4.55 12.13 -23.49
CA TYR A 17 3.36 12.98 -23.44
C TYR A 17 2.10 12.18 -23.21
N ASP A 18 1.90 11.10 -23.94
CA ASP A 18 0.74 10.21 -23.75
C ASP A 18 0.82 9.44 -22.43
N THR A 19 2.02 9.12 -21.95
CA THR A 19 2.24 8.56 -20.59
C THR A 19 1.68 9.51 -19.52
N GLN A 20 2.00 10.81 -19.56
CA GLN A 20 1.46 11.77 -18.59
C GLN A 20 -0.08 11.87 -18.65
N ARG A 21 -0.65 11.82 -19.85
CA ARG A 21 -2.11 11.82 -20.04
C ARG A 21 -2.77 10.54 -19.52
N ALA A 22 -2.12 9.40 -19.73
CA ALA A 22 -2.59 8.10 -19.23
C ALA A 22 -2.54 8.06 -17.69
N ILE A 23 -1.45 8.54 -17.06
CA ILE A 23 -1.35 8.67 -15.60
C ILE A 23 -2.52 9.51 -15.05
N ALA A 24 -2.76 10.70 -15.62
CA ALA A 24 -3.86 11.55 -15.18
C ALA A 24 -5.23 10.87 -15.33
N TYR A 25 -5.43 10.15 -16.45
CA TYR A 25 -6.67 9.41 -16.71
C TYR A 25 -6.86 8.24 -15.72
N ILE A 26 -5.83 7.43 -15.48
CA ILE A 26 -5.86 6.32 -14.53
C ILE A 26 -6.19 6.86 -13.13
N LYS A 27 -5.45 7.88 -12.67
CA LYS A 27 -5.63 8.43 -11.33
C LYS A 27 -7.05 8.99 -11.13
N GLN A 28 -7.57 9.76 -12.09
CA GLN A 28 -8.93 10.30 -12.00
C GLN A 28 -9.99 9.19 -12.03
N THR A 29 -9.87 8.26 -12.98
CA THR A 29 -10.86 7.18 -13.15
C THR A 29 -10.89 6.25 -11.96
N PHE A 30 -9.71 5.83 -11.47
CA PHE A 30 -9.63 4.92 -10.34
C PHE A 30 -10.19 5.55 -9.06
N GLN A 31 -9.82 6.80 -8.74
CA GLN A 31 -10.31 7.43 -7.52
C GLN A 31 -11.84 7.58 -7.52
N ASP A 32 -12.47 7.81 -8.67
CA ASP A 32 -13.93 7.92 -8.79
C ASP A 32 -14.61 6.55 -8.59
N GLU A 33 -14.11 5.50 -9.26
CA GLU A 33 -14.58 4.12 -9.10
C GLU A 33 -14.43 3.63 -7.66
N PHE A 34 -13.24 3.83 -7.09
CA PHE A 34 -12.88 3.39 -5.75
C PHE A 34 -13.66 4.12 -4.66
N ALA A 35 -13.74 5.46 -4.75
CA ALA A 35 -14.51 6.27 -3.79
C ALA A 35 -15.99 5.93 -3.81
N GLY A 36 -16.54 5.68 -5.02
CA GLY A 36 -17.93 5.23 -5.18
C GLY A 36 -18.16 3.84 -4.57
N ALA A 37 -17.29 2.87 -4.87
CA ALA A 37 -17.42 1.50 -4.40
C ALA A 37 -17.38 1.36 -2.87
N LEU A 38 -16.56 2.16 -2.19
CA LEU A 38 -16.37 2.08 -0.74
C LEU A 38 -17.09 3.19 0.06
N ASN A 39 -17.79 4.10 -0.61
CA ASN A 39 -18.42 5.27 0.01
C ASN A 39 -17.43 6.18 0.75
N LEU A 40 -16.37 6.59 0.04
CA LEU A 40 -15.32 7.43 0.57
C LEU A 40 -15.47 8.89 0.14
N LYS A 41 -15.00 9.81 0.98
CA LYS A 41 -14.88 11.24 0.68
C LYS A 41 -13.42 11.64 0.70
N ARG A 42 -13.00 12.40 -0.32
CA ARG A 42 -11.64 12.96 -0.34
C ARG A 42 -11.49 14.02 0.75
N VAL A 43 -10.40 13.94 1.50
CA VAL A 43 -10.06 14.90 2.56
C VAL A 43 -8.64 15.43 2.37
N SER A 44 -8.37 16.60 2.95
CA SER A 44 -7.02 17.13 3.09
C SER A 44 -6.28 16.37 4.20
N ALA A 45 -5.03 15.98 3.95
CA ALA A 45 -4.19 15.27 4.90
C ALA A 45 -2.83 15.95 5.04
N PRO A 46 -2.11 15.74 6.17
CA PRO A 46 -0.80 16.33 6.39
C PRO A 46 0.27 15.61 5.56
N LEU A 47 1.26 16.37 5.06
CA LEU A 47 2.50 15.84 4.51
C LEU A 47 3.47 15.41 5.63
N PHE A 48 3.37 16.04 6.79
CA PHE A 48 4.23 15.78 7.95
C PHE A 48 3.43 15.89 9.24
N VAL A 49 3.91 15.26 10.29
CA VAL A 49 3.34 15.28 11.64
C VAL A 49 4.43 15.58 12.65
N THR A 50 4.07 16.08 13.84
CA THR A 50 5.05 16.26 14.91
C THR A 50 5.49 14.92 15.46
N GLU A 51 6.77 14.77 15.79
CA GLU A 51 7.36 13.51 16.26
C GLU A 51 6.61 12.94 17.47
N ASN A 52 6.31 13.79 18.46
CA ASN A 52 5.65 13.38 19.70
C ASN A 52 4.15 13.05 19.56
N SER A 53 3.56 13.23 18.39
CA SER A 53 2.15 12.87 18.15
C SER A 53 1.90 11.36 18.15
N GLY A 54 2.91 10.55 17.83
CA GLY A 54 2.78 9.11 17.64
C GLY A 54 2.01 8.71 16.38
N LEU A 55 1.76 9.68 15.47
CA LEU A 55 0.93 9.46 14.28
C LEU A 55 1.72 8.95 13.08
N ASN A 56 3.07 9.16 13.04
CA ASN A 56 3.87 8.63 11.96
C ASN A 56 3.96 7.09 12.02
N ASP A 57 4.14 6.47 10.88
CA ASP A 57 4.38 5.03 10.77
C ASP A 57 5.86 4.74 10.98
N ASN A 58 6.15 3.73 11.80
CA ASN A 58 7.52 3.28 12.02
C ASN A 58 7.91 2.13 11.07
N LEU A 59 7.05 1.78 10.12
CA LEU A 59 7.24 0.68 9.16
C LEU A 59 7.73 -0.58 9.89
N ASN A 60 8.91 -1.10 9.55
CA ASN A 60 9.53 -2.25 10.21
C ASN A 60 10.31 -1.88 11.49
N GLY A 61 10.45 -0.58 11.78
CA GLY A 61 11.06 -0.07 13.01
C GLY A 61 12.53 0.34 12.90
N TYR A 62 13.15 0.18 11.73
CA TYR A 62 14.54 0.61 11.47
C TYR A 62 14.62 1.78 10.47
N GLU A 63 13.57 2.02 9.70
CA GLU A 63 13.54 3.10 8.73
C GLU A 63 13.48 4.47 9.43
N ARG A 64 14.32 5.38 8.99
CA ARG A 64 14.42 6.71 9.57
C ARG A 64 13.53 7.70 8.83
N PRO A 65 12.65 8.45 9.51
CA PRO A 65 11.89 9.52 8.86
C PRO A 65 12.80 10.67 8.40
N VAL A 66 12.33 11.44 7.44
CA VAL A 66 12.90 12.75 7.13
C VAL A 66 12.34 13.74 8.15
N SER A 67 13.21 14.20 9.06
CA SER A 67 12.86 15.12 10.13
C SER A 67 13.39 16.53 9.86
N PHE A 68 12.68 17.53 10.40
CA PHE A 68 13.08 18.94 10.34
C PHE A 68 12.46 19.72 11.52
N ASP A 69 13.14 20.79 11.93
CA ASP A 69 12.63 21.67 12.96
C ASP A 69 11.53 22.61 12.41
N VAL A 70 10.56 22.92 13.26
CA VAL A 70 9.49 23.88 12.97
C VAL A 70 9.48 24.96 14.05
N PRO A 71 10.30 26.02 13.91
CA PRO A 71 10.46 27.06 14.94
C PRO A 71 9.17 27.71 15.38
N ALA A 72 8.21 27.93 14.45
CA ALA A 72 6.92 28.54 14.75
C ALA A 72 6.05 27.70 15.69
N VAL A 73 6.31 26.39 15.79
CA VAL A 73 5.57 25.45 16.65
C VAL A 73 6.41 25.02 17.85
N GLY A 74 7.71 25.24 17.80
CA GLY A 74 8.66 24.82 18.84
C GLY A 74 8.78 23.28 18.92
N ALA A 75 8.64 22.59 17.80
CA ALA A 75 8.66 21.13 17.74
C ALA A 75 9.40 20.63 16.49
N GLU A 76 9.88 19.40 16.56
CA GLU A 76 10.37 18.65 15.41
C GLU A 76 9.20 17.97 14.69
N ALA A 77 9.22 18.02 13.36
CA ALA A 77 8.26 17.38 12.49
C ALA A 77 8.92 16.32 11.60
N GLN A 78 8.16 15.34 11.19
CA GLN A 78 8.58 14.24 10.34
C GLN A 78 7.67 14.12 9.13
N VAL A 79 8.25 14.04 7.92
CA VAL A 79 7.49 13.65 6.73
C VAL A 79 6.91 12.26 6.96
N VAL A 80 5.64 12.05 6.64
CA VAL A 80 4.97 10.78 6.92
C VAL A 80 5.57 9.63 6.12
N HIS A 81 5.61 8.44 6.72
CA HIS A 81 5.85 7.18 6.02
C HIS A 81 4.53 6.54 5.57
N SER A 82 3.46 6.73 6.33
CA SER A 82 2.07 6.42 5.99
C SER A 82 1.11 7.28 6.84
N LEU A 83 -0.16 7.32 6.45
CA LEU A 83 -1.22 8.00 7.19
C LEU A 83 -2.14 7.04 7.97
N ALA A 84 -1.72 5.78 8.18
CA ALA A 84 -2.55 4.73 8.76
C ALA A 84 -3.21 5.16 10.09
N LYS A 85 -2.43 5.72 11.01
CA LYS A 85 -2.94 6.20 12.32
C LYS A 85 -3.68 7.54 12.20
N TRP A 86 -3.18 8.45 11.39
CA TRP A 86 -3.81 9.77 11.20
C TRP A 86 -5.22 9.66 10.62
N LYS A 87 -5.45 8.78 9.63
CA LYS A 87 -6.77 8.60 9.00
C LYS A 87 -7.85 8.24 10.01
N ARG A 88 -7.54 7.29 10.90
CA ARG A 88 -8.48 6.87 11.96
C ARG A 88 -8.83 8.01 12.91
N LEU A 89 -7.83 8.82 13.29
CA LEU A 89 -8.04 10.02 14.09
C LEU A 89 -8.87 11.07 13.34
N ALA A 90 -8.63 11.24 12.03
CA ALA A 90 -9.39 12.14 11.17
C ALA A 90 -10.86 11.74 11.07
N LEU A 91 -11.18 10.46 10.94
CA LEU A 91 -12.57 9.98 10.95
C LEU A 91 -13.32 10.40 12.23
N LYS A 92 -12.67 10.29 13.41
CA LYS A 92 -13.24 10.79 14.67
C LYS A 92 -13.43 12.31 14.62
N ARG A 93 -12.38 13.05 14.24
CA ARG A 93 -12.39 14.52 14.24
C ARG A 93 -13.41 15.12 13.27
N TYR A 94 -13.62 14.47 12.13
CA TYR A 94 -14.53 14.92 11.09
C TYR A 94 -15.93 14.29 11.21
N HIS A 95 -16.20 13.56 12.30
CA HIS A 95 -17.48 12.95 12.61
C HIS A 95 -18.04 12.02 11.51
N PHE A 96 -17.16 11.22 10.91
CA PHE A 96 -17.59 10.20 9.97
C PHE A 96 -18.39 9.11 10.67
N THR A 97 -19.48 8.69 10.03
CA THR A 97 -20.39 7.67 10.57
C THR A 97 -20.13 6.29 9.98
N ILE A 98 -20.71 5.26 10.60
CA ILE A 98 -20.59 3.86 10.15
C ILE A 98 -20.97 3.74 8.67
N GLY A 99 -20.19 2.99 7.91
CA GLY A 99 -20.38 2.78 6.48
C GLY A 99 -19.79 3.86 5.58
N ASN A 100 -19.35 5.00 6.15
CA ASN A 100 -18.67 6.08 5.44
C ASN A 100 -17.17 6.07 5.73
N GLY A 101 -16.38 6.60 4.81
CA GLY A 101 -14.94 6.67 4.96
C GLY A 101 -14.33 7.88 4.25
N LEU A 102 -13.04 8.01 4.42
CA LEU A 102 -12.22 9.03 3.76
C LEU A 102 -11.15 8.39 2.89
N TYR A 103 -10.67 9.15 1.91
CA TYR A 103 -9.41 8.90 1.23
C TYR A 103 -8.66 10.20 1.00
N THR A 104 -7.37 10.09 0.76
CA THR A 104 -6.51 11.23 0.43
C THR A 104 -5.38 10.79 -0.49
N ASP A 105 -4.80 11.76 -1.22
CA ASP A 105 -3.53 11.55 -1.92
C ASP A 105 -2.41 11.72 -0.89
N MET A 106 -1.83 10.62 -0.44
CA MET A 106 -0.68 10.61 0.46
C MET A 106 0.61 10.70 -0.37
N ASN A 107 1.50 11.56 0.08
CA ASN A 107 2.87 11.64 -0.40
C ASN A 107 3.81 11.36 0.78
N ALA A 108 4.72 10.41 0.61
CA ALA A 108 5.67 10.00 1.63
C ALA A 108 7.09 9.97 1.09
N ILE A 109 8.06 10.10 1.98
CA ILE A 109 9.48 9.94 1.66
C ILE A 109 10.03 8.81 2.54
N ARG A 110 10.48 7.73 1.91
CA ARG A 110 11.16 6.60 2.53
C ARG A 110 12.64 6.68 2.21
N ARG A 111 13.37 7.49 2.98
CA ARG A 111 14.76 7.84 2.69
C ARG A 111 15.74 6.67 2.69
N ASP A 112 15.40 5.58 3.37
CA ASP A 112 16.22 4.37 3.48
C ASP A 112 15.73 3.25 2.54
N GLU A 113 14.85 3.57 1.57
CA GLU A 113 14.33 2.60 0.60
C GLU A 113 15.43 2.13 -0.35
N GLU A 114 15.47 0.83 -0.62
CA GLU A 114 16.32 0.25 -1.67
C GLU A 114 15.63 0.42 -3.03
N LEU A 115 16.30 1.11 -3.94
CA LEU A 115 15.76 1.37 -5.27
C LEU A 115 15.83 0.12 -6.14
N ASP A 116 14.73 -0.18 -6.83
CA ASP A 116 14.63 -1.22 -7.86
C ASP A 116 13.54 -0.83 -8.89
N ASN A 117 13.09 -1.79 -9.69
CA ASN A 117 12.07 -1.55 -10.71
C ASN A 117 10.74 -1.03 -10.17
N ILE A 118 10.39 -1.34 -8.92
CA ILE A 118 9.09 -1.04 -8.31
C ILE A 118 9.16 -0.22 -7.02
N HIS A 119 10.36 0.07 -6.52
CA HIS A 119 10.60 0.86 -5.32
C HIS A 119 11.26 2.20 -5.63
N SER A 120 10.73 3.26 -5.03
CA SER A 120 11.22 4.63 -5.12
C SER A 120 11.28 5.24 -3.72
N ILE A 121 12.18 6.21 -3.52
CA ILE A 121 12.23 7.03 -2.30
C ILE A 121 10.91 7.79 -2.10
N TYR A 122 10.29 8.23 -3.19
CA TYR A 122 8.97 8.87 -3.17
C TYR A 122 7.87 7.82 -3.27
N VAL A 123 6.94 7.83 -2.33
CA VAL A 123 5.78 6.93 -2.30
C VAL A 123 4.49 7.75 -2.38
N ASP A 124 3.66 7.43 -3.37
CA ASP A 124 2.34 8.03 -3.57
C ASP A 124 1.25 6.97 -3.45
N GLN A 125 0.25 7.24 -2.58
CA GLN A 125 -0.86 6.29 -2.35
C GLN A 125 -2.20 7.01 -2.32
N TRP A 126 -3.26 6.33 -2.77
CA TRP A 126 -4.60 6.61 -2.25
C TRP A 126 -4.69 5.94 -0.88
N ASP A 127 -4.54 6.74 0.14
CA ASP A 127 -4.59 6.30 1.52
C ASP A 127 -6.03 6.47 2.04
N TRP A 128 -6.66 5.39 2.49
CA TRP A 128 -8.09 5.37 2.80
C TRP A 128 -8.41 4.70 4.12
N GLU A 129 -9.57 5.06 4.71
CA GLU A 129 -10.06 4.51 5.97
C GLU A 129 -11.57 4.63 6.04
N LYS A 130 -12.27 3.58 6.49
CA LYS A 130 -13.73 3.51 6.58
C LYS A 130 -14.17 3.04 7.95
N VAL A 131 -15.22 3.70 8.51
CA VAL A 131 -15.82 3.30 9.80
C VAL A 131 -16.67 2.04 9.62
N ILE A 132 -16.45 1.05 10.49
CA ILE A 132 -17.16 -0.23 10.47
C ILE A 132 -17.80 -0.52 11.84
N THR A 133 -18.68 -1.51 11.88
CA THR A 133 -19.21 -2.04 13.14
C THR A 133 -18.31 -3.12 13.72
N ARG A 134 -18.59 -3.55 14.97
CA ARG A 134 -17.85 -4.67 15.57
C ARG A 134 -18.15 -6.00 14.86
N GLU A 135 -19.37 -6.18 14.36
CA GLU A 135 -19.79 -7.37 13.60
C GLU A 135 -19.04 -7.48 12.24
N ASN A 136 -18.57 -6.35 11.69
CA ASN A 136 -17.77 -6.34 10.47
C ASN A 136 -16.30 -6.73 10.68
N ARG A 137 -15.85 -6.92 11.93
CA ARG A 137 -14.47 -7.35 12.25
C ARG A 137 -14.30 -8.86 12.00
N ASN A 138 -14.30 -9.27 10.73
CA ASN A 138 -14.12 -10.66 10.32
C ASN A 138 -13.52 -10.74 8.90
N LEU A 139 -13.03 -11.93 8.53
CA LEU A 139 -12.40 -12.18 7.23
C LEU A 139 -13.38 -12.07 6.06
N ASP A 140 -14.66 -12.36 6.25
CA ASP A 140 -15.64 -12.27 5.17
C ASP A 140 -15.86 -10.81 4.75
N TYR A 141 -15.91 -9.90 5.71
CA TYR A 141 -15.98 -8.47 5.43
C TYR A 141 -14.68 -7.96 4.79
N LEU A 142 -13.51 -8.40 5.25
CA LEU A 142 -12.23 -8.09 4.61
C LEU A 142 -12.24 -8.51 3.15
N LYS A 143 -12.62 -9.75 2.86
CA LYS A 143 -12.72 -10.29 1.49
C LYS A 143 -13.72 -9.54 0.62
N LEU A 144 -14.85 -9.09 1.19
CA LEU A 144 -15.83 -8.26 0.50
C LEU A 144 -15.22 -6.94 0.02
N ILE A 145 -14.48 -6.26 0.90
CA ILE A 145 -13.81 -4.99 0.57
C ILE A 145 -12.68 -5.20 -0.45
N VAL A 146 -11.90 -6.26 -0.32
CA VAL A 146 -10.87 -6.63 -1.33
C VAL A 146 -11.48 -6.79 -2.71
N ARG A 147 -12.58 -7.56 -2.84
CA ARG A 147 -13.26 -7.73 -4.14
C ARG A 147 -13.77 -6.41 -4.72
N ALA A 148 -14.25 -5.49 -3.87
CA ALA A 148 -14.70 -4.17 -4.33
C ALA A 148 -13.53 -3.33 -4.88
N ILE A 149 -12.37 -3.36 -4.22
CA ILE A 149 -11.14 -2.69 -4.67
C ILE A 149 -10.64 -3.27 -5.99
N VAL A 150 -10.51 -4.59 -6.08
CA VAL A 150 -10.06 -5.28 -7.30
C VAL A 150 -10.99 -4.97 -8.48
N ARG A 151 -12.31 -4.96 -8.25
CA ARG A 151 -13.27 -4.57 -9.29
C ARG A 151 -13.09 -3.13 -9.78
N ALA A 152 -12.83 -2.18 -8.86
CA ALA A 152 -12.54 -0.80 -9.24
C ALA A 152 -11.23 -0.69 -10.06
N ILE A 153 -10.21 -1.48 -9.73
CA ILE A 153 -8.96 -1.60 -10.49
C ILE A 153 -9.25 -2.13 -11.91
N CYS A 154 -9.94 -3.25 -12.03
CA CYS A 154 -10.27 -3.85 -13.32
C CYS A 154 -11.15 -2.94 -14.20
N ASN A 155 -12.17 -2.30 -13.62
CA ASN A 155 -12.99 -1.31 -14.34
C ASN A 155 -12.16 -0.14 -14.88
N THR A 156 -11.19 0.33 -14.10
CA THR A 156 -10.28 1.40 -14.53
C THR A 156 -9.41 0.94 -15.69
N ASN A 157 -8.87 -0.28 -15.62
CA ASN A 157 -8.06 -0.88 -16.68
C ASN A 157 -8.86 -1.05 -17.98
N ASP A 158 -10.09 -1.52 -17.92
CA ASP A 158 -10.96 -1.66 -19.09
C ASP A 158 -11.23 -0.30 -19.75
N ARG A 159 -11.51 0.74 -18.96
CA ARG A 159 -11.69 2.10 -19.49
C ARG A 159 -10.40 2.67 -20.07
N LEU A 160 -9.24 2.35 -19.50
CA LEU A 160 -7.94 2.73 -20.03
C LEU A 160 -7.73 2.13 -21.42
N HIS A 161 -8.06 0.85 -21.63
CA HIS A 161 -7.93 0.17 -22.92
C HIS A 161 -8.86 0.73 -23.99
N VAL A 162 -10.04 1.22 -23.62
CA VAL A 162 -10.92 1.94 -24.56
C VAL A 162 -10.25 3.22 -25.07
N ARG A 163 -9.52 3.93 -24.18
CA ARG A 163 -8.87 5.19 -24.50
C ARG A 163 -7.49 5.02 -25.17
N TYR A 164 -6.77 3.96 -24.77
CA TYR A 164 -5.43 3.61 -25.25
C TYR A 164 -5.39 2.15 -25.70
N PRO A 165 -5.94 1.81 -26.88
CA PRO A 165 -6.07 0.42 -27.35
C PRO A 165 -4.73 -0.30 -27.56
N GLN A 166 -3.61 0.43 -27.61
CA GLN A 166 -2.27 -0.14 -27.69
C GLN A 166 -1.78 -0.76 -26.37
N LEU A 167 -2.31 -0.35 -25.23
CA LEU A 167 -2.06 -0.98 -23.94
C LEU A 167 -2.81 -2.32 -23.88
N ARG A 168 -2.17 -3.35 -23.31
CA ARG A 168 -2.68 -4.72 -23.39
C ARG A 168 -2.63 -5.50 -22.07
N THR A 169 -2.37 -4.82 -20.96
CA THR A 169 -2.33 -5.48 -19.65
C THR A 169 -3.71 -6.03 -19.29
N ALA A 170 -3.84 -7.35 -19.22
CA ALA A 170 -5.05 -8.01 -18.75
C ALA A 170 -5.00 -8.21 -17.23
N LEU A 171 -6.04 -7.79 -16.53
CA LEU A 171 -6.20 -8.01 -15.09
C LEU A 171 -7.38 -8.95 -14.84
N ASP A 172 -7.18 -9.97 -14.00
CA ASP A 172 -8.22 -10.91 -13.65
C ASP A 172 -9.06 -10.33 -12.49
N PRO A 173 -10.39 -10.20 -12.64
CA PRO A 173 -11.26 -9.73 -11.56
C PRO A 173 -11.52 -10.77 -10.46
N GLU A 174 -11.19 -12.04 -10.69
CA GLU A 174 -11.37 -13.11 -9.73
C GLU A 174 -10.20 -13.15 -8.75
N VAL A 175 -10.51 -12.95 -7.45
CA VAL A 175 -9.48 -12.90 -6.41
C VAL A 175 -9.30 -14.26 -5.76
N SER A 176 -8.09 -14.78 -5.80
CA SER A 176 -7.70 -15.94 -5.01
C SER A 176 -7.27 -15.51 -3.61
N PHE A 177 -7.83 -16.11 -2.57
CA PHE A 177 -7.53 -15.79 -1.17
C PHE A 177 -6.76 -16.92 -0.52
N ILE A 178 -5.65 -16.56 0.15
CA ILE A 178 -4.80 -17.49 0.87
C ILE A 178 -4.24 -16.81 2.13
N THR A 179 -4.01 -17.57 3.19
CA THR A 179 -3.32 -17.08 4.37
C THR A 179 -1.81 -17.30 4.25
N THR A 180 -1.04 -16.52 4.97
CA THR A 180 0.43 -16.70 5.04
C THR A 180 0.82 -18.08 5.54
N GLN A 181 0.01 -18.69 6.44
CA GLN A 181 0.28 -20.05 6.91
C GLN A 181 0.00 -21.09 5.82
N GLU A 182 -1.07 -20.95 5.05
CA GLU A 182 -1.34 -21.84 3.91
C GLU A 182 -0.26 -21.73 2.83
N LEU A 183 0.29 -20.52 2.60
CA LEU A 183 1.45 -20.32 1.72
C LEU A 183 2.70 -21.05 2.21
N GLU A 184 2.97 -20.99 3.52
CA GLU A 184 4.08 -21.74 4.11
C GLU A 184 3.90 -23.24 3.96
N ASP A 185 2.66 -23.74 4.16
CA ASP A 185 2.33 -25.16 4.02
C ASP A 185 2.49 -25.65 2.56
N LEU A 186 2.13 -24.80 1.58
CA LEU A 186 2.29 -25.11 0.15
C LEU A 186 3.75 -25.07 -0.31
N TYR A 187 4.52 -24.09 0.19
CA TYR A 187 5.89 -23.83 -0.24
C TYR A 187 6.84 -23.71 0.96
N PRO A 188 7.06 -24.79 1.74
CA PRO A 188 7.78 -24.73 3.02
C PRO A 188 9.24 -24.28 2.88
N GLU A 189 9.89 -24.59 1.74
CA GLU A 189 11.30 -24.29 1.51
C GLU A 189 11.55 -22.87 0.94
N LEU A 190 10.50 -22.17 0.50
CA LEU A 190 10.64 -20.86 -0.09
C LEU A 190 10.57 -19.74 0.98
N SER A 191 11.23 -18.62 0.70
CA SER A 191 11.09 -17.37 1.44
C SER A 191 9.70 -16.75 1.25
N GLY A 192 9.34 -15.72 2.03
CA GLY A 192 8.07 -15.01 1.89
C GLY A 192 7.83 -14.52 0.46
N ASP A 193 8.78 -13.74 -0.07
CA ASP A 193 8.69 -13.17 -1.43
C ASP A 193 8.64 -14.24 -2.54
N GLU A 194 9.36 -15.34 -2.35
CA GLU A 194 9.34 -16.47 -3.30
C GLU A 194 8.01 -17.22 -3.27
N ARG A 195 7.37 -17.34 -2.08
CA ARG A 195 6.02 -17.90 -1.93
C ARG A 195 4.98 -17.03 -2.62
N GLU A 196 5.05 -15.72 -2.43
CA GLU A 196 4.19 -14.74 -3.11
C GLU A 196 4.33 -14.86 -4.62
N LYS A 197 5.56 -14.84 -5.13
CA LYS A 197 5.84 -14.98 -6.56
C LYS A 197 5.29 -16.29 -7.12
N ALA A 198 5.51 -17.41 -6.45
CA ALA A 198 5.03 -18.72 -6.90
C ALA A 198 3.50 -18.76 -6.95
N TYR A 199 2.84 -18.31 -5.91
CA TYR A 199 1.39 -18.33 -5.81
C TYR A 199 0.71 -17.37 -6.79
N VAL A 200 1.18 -16.11 -6.87
CA VAL A 200 0.59 -15.08 -7.73
C VAL A 200 0.80 -15.39 -9.23
N ARG A 201 1.86 -16.14 -9.57
CA ARG A 201 2.05 -16.63 -10.93
C ARG A 201 0.93 -17.58 -11.39
N GLU A 202 0.43 -18.41 -10.48
CA GLU A 202 -0.67 -19.36 -10.75
C GLU A 202 -2.05 -18.73 -10.56
N HIS A 203 -2.12 -17.69 -9.72
CA HIS A 203 -3.31 -16.94 -9.36
C HIS A 203 -3.08 -15.44 -9.60
N PRO A 204 -3.22 -14.94 -10.86
CA PRO A 204 -2.77 -13.60 -11.27
C PRO A 204 -3.35 -12.42 -10.49
N THR A 205 -4.45 -12.61 -9.76
CA THR A 205 -5.00 -11.68 -8.76
C THR A 205 -5.15 -12.42 -7.44
N ALA A 206 -4.32 -12.10 -6.48
CA ALA A 206 -4.27 -12.78 -5.19
C ALA A 206 -4.37 -11.81 -4.02
N CYS A 207 -4.98 -12.30 -2.95
CA CYS A 207 -5.03 -11.62 -1.65
C CYS A 207 -4.40 -12.53 -0.59
N ILE A 208 -3.24 -12.14 -0.09
CA ILE A 208 -2.49 -12.86 0.93
C ILE A 208 -2.85 -12.26 2.29
N MET A 209 -3.41 -13.09 3.18
CA MET A 209 -4.02 -12.65 4.43
C MET A 209 -3.20 -13.08 5.66
N GLN A 210 -3.43 -12.39 6.79
CA GLN A 210 -2.88 -12.71 8.11
C GLN A 210 -1.35 -12.55 8.19
N ILE A 211 -0.89 -11.36 7.81
CA ILE A 211 0.51 -10.96 7.82
C ILE A 211 0.88 -10.33 9.17
N GLY A 212 2.09 -10.62 9.71
CA GLY A 212 2.68 -9.97 10.88
C GLY A 212 2.96 -10.91 12.04
N GLY A 213 2.14 -11.93 12.24
CA GLY A 213 2.37 -12.97 13.27
C GLY A 213 3.42 -13.99 12.85
N LYS A 214 3.93 -14.74 13.85
CA LYS A 214 4.82 -15.89 13.57
C LYS A 214 4.01 -17.05 13.00
N LEU A 215 4.53 -17.68 11.96
CA LEU A 215 4.01 -18.90 11.37
C LEU A 215 4.44 -20.13 12.19
N ARG A 216 4.01 -21.33 11.79
CA ARG A 216 4.36 -22.60 12.48
C ARG A 216 5.86 -22.85 12.50
N SER A 217 6.60 -22.39 11.51
CA SER A 217 8.07 -22.42 11.48
C SER A 217 8.74 -21.55 12.55
N GLY A 218 7.96 -20.69 13.24
CA GLY A 218 8.47 -19.71 14.21
C GLY A 218 8.96 -18.40 13.58
N LYS A 219 8.93 -18.28 12.25
CA LYS A 219 9.29 -17.06 11.50
C LYS A 219 8.02 -16.35 11.02
N PRO A 220 8.01 -15.00 10.89
CA PRO A 220 6.92 -14.30 10.20
C PRO A 220 7.04 -14.51 8.68
N HIS A 221 5.93 -14.36 7.96
CA HIS A 221 5.93 -14.32 6.49
C HIS A 221 6.60 -13.02 5.99
N GLY A 222 6.19 -11.89 6.57
CA GLY A 222 6.70 -10.55 6.29
C GLY A 222 6.49 -9.64 7.48
N GLY A 223 7.02 -8.41 7.42
CA GLY A 223 6.85 -7.39 8.44
C GLY A 223 5.45 -6.76 8.40
N ARG A 224 4.88 -6.47 9.57
CA ARG A 224 3.69 -5.64 9.71
C ARG A 224 3.74 -4.90 11.05
N ALA A 225 3.63 -3.57 11.02
CA ALA A 225 3.61 -2.79 12.24
C ALA A 225 2.49 -3.26 13.19
N PRO A 226 2.73 -3.25 14.53
CA PRO A 226 1.79 -3.81 15.49
C PRO A 226 0.63 -2.89 15.83
N ASP A 227 0.62 -1.64 15.37
CA ASP A 227 -0.19 -0.57 15.95
C ASP A 227 -1.25 0.03 15.01
N TYR A 228 -1.50 -0.58 13.86
CA TYR A 228 -2.64 -0.18 13.02
C TYR A 228 -3.43 -1.36 12.43
N ASP A 229 -2.83 -2.35 11.76
CA ASP A 229 -3.56 -3.51 11.25
C ASP A 229 -3.66 -4.64 12.28
N ASP A 230 -4.84 -5.23 12.43
CA ASP A 230 -4.99 -6.50 13.15
C ASP A 230 -4.35 -7.62 12.31
N TRP A 231 -3.32 -8.27 12.84
CA TRP A 231 -2.57 -9.32 12.13
C TRP A 231 -3.40 -10.53 11.73
N GLN A 232 -4.57 -10.72 12.33
CA GLN A 232 -5.50 -11.78 11.96
C GLN A 232 -6.53 -11.32 10.91
N LEU A 233 -6.61 -10.02 10.64
CA LEU A 233 -7.65 -9.41 9.81
C LEU A 233 -7.08 -8.42 8.78
N ASN A 234 -5.86 -8.66 8.32
CA ASN A 234 -5.19 -7.86 7.30
C ASN A 234 -4.85 -8.68 6.06
N CYS A 235 -4.45 -7.99 5.02
CA CYS A 235 -3.98 -8.62 3.78
C CYS A 235 -3.19 -7.64 2.91
N ASP A 236 -2.48 -8.23 1.94
CA ASP A 236 -1.94 -7.52 0.79
C ASP A 236 -2.58 -8.05 -0.50
N ILE A 237 -2.85 -7.12 -1.44
CA ILE A 237 -3.43 -7.42 -2.75
C ILE A 237 -2.32 -7.39 -3.78
N PHE A 238 -2.16 -8.50 -4.48
CA PHE A 238 -1.15 -8.67 -5.52
C PHE A 238 -1.79 -8.88 -6.89
N PHE A 239 -1.13 -8.36 -7.90
CA PHE A 239 -1.33 -8.75 -9.29
C PHE A 239 -0.05 -9.33 -9.86
N TRP A 240 -0.19 -10.26 -10.80
CA TRP A 240 0.94 -10.72 -11.59
C TRP A 240 1.36 -9.63 -12.58
N ASP A 241 2.61 -9.21 -12.50
CA ASP A 241 3.21 -8.31 -13.48
C ASP A 241 3.88 -9.14 -14.58
N PRO A 242 3.31 -9.18 -15.81
CA PRO A 242 3.86 -9.98 -16.87
C PRO A 242 5.13 -9.40 -17.49
N VAL A 243 5.41 -8.10 -17.28
CA VAL A 243 6.60 -7.43 -17.81
C VAL A 243 7.84 -7.81 -17.01
N LEU A 244 7.73 -7.77 -15.68
CA LEU A 244 8.82 -8.10 -14.76
C LEU A 244 8.79 -9.58 -14.28
N GLU A 245 7.76 -10.34 -14.67
CA GLU A 245 7.51 -11.72 -14.22
C GLU A 245 7.58 -11.87 -12.69
N ARG A 246 6.83 -11.02 -12.00
CA ARG A 246 6.80 -10.98 -10.53
C ARG A 246 5.41 -10.75 -9.97
N ALA A 247 5.22 -11.08 -8.69
CA ALA A 247 4.13 -10.59 -7.89
C ALA A 247 4.33 -9.09 -7.62
N LEU A 248 3.33 -8.27 -7.92
CA LEU A 248 3.34 -6.83 -7.66
C LEU A 248 2.28 -6.51 -6.62
N GLU A 249 2.71 -6.15 -5.43
CA GLU A 249 1.84 -5.64 -4.37
C GLU A 249 1.30 -4.27 -4.76
N ILE A 250 -0.03 -4.17 -4.90
CA ILE A 250 -0.73 -2.92 -5.24
C ILE A 250 -1.30 -2.26 -3.99
N SER A 251 -1.72 -3.04 -3.00
CA SER A 251 -2.36 -2.52 -1.79
C SER A 251 -2.01 -3.34 -0.58
N SER A 252 -1.69 -2.65 0.51
CA SER A 252 -1.62 -3.20 1.86
C SER A 252 -2.78 -2.63 2.66
N MET A 253 -3.58 -3.49 3.31
CA MET A 253 -4.80 -3.10 4.02
C MET A 253 -5.18 -4.05 5.14
N GLY A 254 -6.07 -3.57 6.02
CA GLY A 254 -6.60 -4.44 7.08
C GLY A 254 -7.75 -3.82 7.84
N ILE A 255 -8.52 -4.67 8.52
CA ILE A 255 -9.33 -4.25 9.64
C ILE A 255 -8.37 -3.84 10.74
N ARG A 256 -8.58 -2.62 11.24
CA ARG A 256 -7.63 -2.02 12.18
C ARG A 256 -7.74 -2.67 13.55
N VAL A 257 -6.64 -2.63 14.30
CA VAL A 257 -6.63 -3.11 15.69
C VAL A 257 -7.75 -2.48 16.51
N ASP A 258 -8.34 -3.28 17.39
CA ASP A 258 -9.14 -2.80 18.52
C ASP A 258 -8.28 -2.76 19.80
N GLU A 259 -8.90 -2.51 20.93
CA GLU A 259 -8.24 -2.37 22.23
C GLU A 259 -7.45 -3.64 22.59
N GLU A 260 -8.03 -4.81 22.33
CA GLU A 260 -7.46 -6.11 22.66
C GLU A 260 -6.33 -6.51 21.73
N SER A 261 -6.56 -6.40 20.41
CA SER A 261 -5.55 -6.76 19.41
C SER A 261 -4.35 -5.80 19.44
N LEU A 262 -4.58 -4.48 19.66
CA LEU A 262 -3.49 -3.54 19.87
C LEU A 262 -2.64 -3.93 21.08
N SER A 263 -3.29 -4.17 22.22
CA SER A 263 -2.59 -4.55 23.47
C SER A 263 -1.74 -5.79 23.27
N ARG A 264 -2.30 -6.83 22.65
CA ARG A 264 -1.60 -8.09 22.35
C ARG A 264 -0.43 -7.88 21.38
N GLN A 265 -0.64 -7.15 20.28
CA GLN A 265 0.37 -6.97 19.22
C GLN A 265 1.54 -6.12 19.71
N LEU A 266 1.31 -5.06 20.50
CA LEU A 266 2.38 -4.25 21.08
C LEU A 266 3.30 -5.10 21.97
N SER A 267 2.74 -5.98 22.82
CA SER A 267 3.54 -6.87 23.65
C SER A 267 4.30 -7.91 22.84
N LEU A 268 3.67 -8.52 21.83
CA LEU A 268 4.33 -9.49 20.94
C LEU A 268 5.49 -8.88 20.15
N ALA A 269 5.36 -7.60 19.78
CA ALA A 269 6.40 -6.85 19.05
C ALA A 269 7.44 -6.19 19.96
N GLY A 270 7.30 -6.28 21.30
CA GLY A 270 8.19 -5.58 22.24
C GLY A 270 8.08 -4.06 22.21
N CYS A 271 6.94 -3.52 21.81
CA CYS A 271 6.68 -2.09 21.62
C CYS A 271 5.72 -1.51 22.69
N ASP A 272 5.70 -2.07 23.91
CA ASP A 272 4.78 -1.63 24.97
C ASP A 272 4.92 -0.16 25.37
N ASN A 273 6.09 0.44 25.17
CA ASN A 273 6.32 1.87 25.36
C ASN A 273 5.40 2.76 24.51
N ARG A 274 4.90 2.28 23.37
CA ARG A 274 3.98 3.03 22.51
C ARG A 274 2.61 3.24 23.12
N ARG A 275 2.24 2.45 24.17
CA ARG A 275 0.97 2.63 24.91
C ARG A 275 0.82 4.03 25.50
N GLU A 276 1.94 4.69 25.80
CA GLU A 276 1.97 6.03 26.38
C GLU A 276 1.74 7.15 25.35
N LEU A 277 1.81 6.86 24.05
CA LEU A 277 1.60 7.85 22.99
C LEU A 277 0.11 8.26 22.88
N PRO A 278 -0.20 9.52 22.54
CA PRO A 278 -1.57 10.03 22.55
C PRO A 278 -2.56 9.20 21.71
N PHE A 279 -2.17 8.81 20.49
CA PHE A 279 -3.02 7.99 19.61
C PHE A 279 -3.34 6.63 20.23
N HIS A 280 -2.32 5.97 20.79
CA HIS A 280 -2.46 4.62 21.38
C HIS A 280 -3.32 4.66 22.64
N LYS A 281 -3.18 5.70 23.50
CA LYS A 281 -4.07 5.91 24.65
C LYS A 281 -5.53 6.05 24.23
N MET A 282 -5.81 6.89 23.24
CA MET A 282 -7.18 7.06 22.72
C MET A 282 -7.76 5.73 22.22
N LEU A 283 -6.96 4.91 21.54
CA LEU A 283 -7.40 3.64 21.01
C LEU A 283 -7.67 2.64 22.14
N LEU A 284 -6.75 2.50 23.10
CA LEU A 284 -6.89 1.60 24.25
C LEU A 284 -8.07 1.99 25.17
N ASN A 285 -8.44 3.26 25.20
CA ASN A 285 -9.60 3.76 25.93
C ASN A 285 -10.93 3.60 25.14
N GLY A 286 -10.93 3.03 23.94
CA GLY A 286 -12.12 2.89 23.11
C GLY A 286 -12.66 4.21 22.54
N GLU A 287 -11.82 5.23 22.45
CA GLU A 287 -12.22 6.56 21.99
C GLU A 287 -12.22 6.71 20.46
N LEU A 288 -11.59 5.80 19.73
CA LEU A 288 -11.50 5.82 18.28
C LEU A 288 -12.53 4.87 17.65
N PRO A 289 -13.10 5.19 16.46
CA PRO A 289 -14.01 4.29 15.78
C PRO A 289 -13.30 2.99 15.36
N LEU A 290 -14.05 1.88 15.27
CA LEU A 290 -13.60 0.68 14.59
C LEU A 290 -13.54 0.94 13.08
N THR A 291 -12.46 0.52 12.43
CA THR A 291 -12.22 0.88 11.04
C THR A 291 -11.57 -0.25 10.25
N ILE A 292 -11.70 -0.17 8.93
CA ILE A 292 -10.92 -0.86 7.92
C ILE A 292 -10.25 0.17 7.04
N GLY A 293 -9.03 -0.06 6.64
CA GLY A 293 -8.31 0.89 5.78
C GLY A 293 -7.06 0.32 5.17
N GLY A 294 -6.43 1.08 4.31
CA GLY A 294 -5.23 0.69 3.59
C GLY A 294 -4.64 1.81 2.77
N GLY A 295 -3.60 1.47 2.02
CA GLY A 295 -2.99 2.30 1.00
C GLY A 295 -2.93 1.55 -0.33
N ILE A 296 -3.26 2.24 -1.42
CA ILE A 296 -3.15 1.71 -2.78
C ILE A 296 -2.10 2.54 -3.52
N GLY A 297 -1.01 1.90 -3.98
CA GLY A 297 0.10 2.57 -4.64
C GLY A 297 -0.33 3.19 -5.97
N GLN A 298 -0.30 4.53 -6.08
CA GLN A 298 -0.74 5.22 -7.30
C GLN A 298 0.20 4.93 -8.48
N SER A 299 1.49 5.09 -8.26
CA SER A 299 2.49 4.84 -9.30
C SER A 299 2.60 3.37 -9.66
N ARG A 300 2.53 2.45 -8.68
CA ARG A 300 2.50 1.00 -8.95
C ARG A 300 1.28 0.60 -9.79
N LEU A 301 0.10 1.18 -9.51
CA LEU A 301 -1.09 0.91 -10.31
C LEU A 301 -0.94 1.43 -11.75
N CYS A 302 -0.40 2.64 -11.93
CA CYS A 302 -0.11 3.17 -13.27
C CYS A 302 0.91 2.28 -14.01
N MET A 303 1.98 1.86 -13.34
CA MET A 303 3.00 0.96 -13.87
C MET A 303 2.38 -0.36 -14.36
N LEU A 304 1.58 -1.00 -13.54
CA LEU A 304 0.89 -2.26 -13.87
C LEU A 304 -0.02 -2.09 -15.10
N MET A 305 -0.94 -1.11 -15.07
CA MET A 305 -1.93 -0.92 -16.13
C MET A 305 -1.32 -0.53 -17.48
N MET A 306 -0.21 0.21 -17.47
CA MET A 306 0.49 0.61 -18.69
C MET A 306 1.55 -0.40 -19.14
N GLY A 307 1.83 -1.42 -18.34
CA GLY A 307 2.84 -2.43 -18.66
C GLY A 307 4.25 -1.86 -18.70
N CYS A 308 4.62 -1.02 -17.71
CA CYS A 308 5.93 -0.40 -17.61
C CYS A 308 6.95 -1.33 -16.94
N ALA A 309 8.21 -1.26 -17.35
CA ALA A 309 9.29 -2.05 -16.77
C ALA A 309 9.93 -1.38 -15.54
N HIS A 310 9.77 -0.08 -15.38
CA HIS A 310 10.34 0.66 -14.25
C HIS A 310 9.37 1.71 -13.74
N ILE A 311 9.24 1.82 -12.43
CA ILE A 311 8.32 2.79 -11.78
C ILE A 311 8.65 4.24 -12.16
N GLY A 312 9.90 4.54 -12.51
CA GLY A 312 10.34 5.84 -13.01
C GLY A 312 9.70 6.27 -14.35
N GLU A 313 9.11 5.34 -15.10
CA GLU A 313 8.35 5.68 -16.30
C GLU A 313 7.02 6.40 -15.97
N VAL A 314 6.53 6.23 -14.73
CA VAL A 314 5.23 6.75 -14.28
C VAL A 314 5.32 7.64 -13.05
N GLN A 315 6.54 7.83 -12.52
CA GLN A 315 6.77 8.61 -11.31
C GLN A 315 8.05 9.44 -11.44
N ALA A 316 7.92 10.76 -11.35
CA ALA A 316 9.09 11.63 -11.19
C ALA A 316 9.69 11.45 -9.80
N SER A 317 10.96 11.07 -9.75
CA SER A 317 11.72 10.83 -8.53
C SER A 317 13.21 11.08 -8.76
N VAL A 318 14.04 10.67 -7.81
CA VAL A 318 15.50 10.67 -7.95
C VAL A 318 16.00 9.23 -8.04
N TRP A 319 16.94 8.99 -8.94
CA TRP A 319 17.47 7.68 -9.27
C TRP A 319 19.00 7.72 -9.19
N ASP A 320 19.60 6.60 -8.88
CA ASP A 320 21.05 6.44 -8.96
C ASP A 320 21.54 6.45 -10.42
N GLU A 321 22.81 6.81 -10.60
CA GLU A 321 23.42 6.95 -11.94
C GLU A 321 23.36 5.67 -12.77
N GLU A 322 23.41 4.51 -12.14
CA GLU A 322 23.36 3.21 -12.82
C GLU A 322 21.97 2.93 -13.37
N THR A 323 20.91 3.21 -12.60
CA THR A 323 19.51 3.13 -13.03
C THR A 323 19.25 4.09 -14.19
N VAL A 324 19.71 5.34 -14.09
CA VAL A 324 19.55 6.34 -15.18
C VAL A 324 20.22 5.84 -16.47
N ARG A 325 21.47 5.34 -16.36
CA ARG A 325 22.21 4.81 -17.51
C ARG A 325 21.52 3.60 -18.12
N LEU A 326 21.12 2.63 -17.29
CA LEU A 326 20.42 1.41 -17.73
C LEU A 326 19.13 1.73 -18.51
N CYS A 327 18.31 2.62 -18.00
CA CYS A 327 17.06 3.03 -18.64
C CYS A 327 17.35 3.77 -19.96
N ALA A 328 18.32 4.68 -19.97
CA ALA A 328 18.71 5.42 -21.18
C ALA A 328 19.22 4.50 -22.32
N GLU A 329 20.09 3.52 -21.99
CA GLU A 329 20.61 2.53 -22.94
C GLU A 329 19.49 1.63 -23.50
N ALA A 330 18.47 1.35 -22.70
CA ALA A 330 17.30 0.57 -23.13
C ALA A 330 16.22 1.41 -23.84
N GLY A 331 16.37 2.72 -23.89
CA GLY A 331 15.37 3.64 -24.46
C GLY A 331 14.11 3.78 -23.59
N VAL A 332 14.24 3.57 -22.29
CA VAL A 332 13.16 3.71 -21.28
C VAL A 332 13.23 5.12 -20.68
N PRO A 333 12.22 5.98 -20.89
CA PRO A 333 12.23 7.33 -20.35
C PRO A 333 11.91 7.30 -18.84
N LEU A 334 12.76 7.94 -18.03
CA LEU A 334 12.44 8.26 -16.64
C LEU A 334 11.83 9.68 -16.60
N LEU A 335 10.72 9.87 -15.84
CA LEU A 335 10.02 11.16 -15.69
C LEU A 335 10.78 12.14 -14.79
#